data_7d9b57e9f3f97fc334fdc2adb8cba498
#
_entry.id   7d9b57e9f3f97fc334fdc2adb8cba498
#
_cell.length_a   1.000
_cell.length_b   1.000
_cell.length_c   1.000
_cell.angle_alpha   90.00
_cell.angle_beta   90.00
_cell.angle_gamma   90.00
#
_symmetry.space_group_name_H-M   'P 1'
#
loop_
_entity.id
_entity.type
_entity.pdbx_description
1 polymer ?
#
loop_
_entity_poly.entity_id
_entity_poly.type
_entity_poly.pdbx_seq_one_letter_code
_entity_poly.pdbx_strand_id
1 'polypeptide(L)'
;KTTSVFAPVKEAMAWQRLLHAKGWAAPHWPKEYGGTGWSVGQRAVFAEELVRAEAPPLIPMGLQMCGPCLIGFGTEEQKAHYLPRILSGEDIWCQGYSEPGAGSDLASLKTFAESDGDDYVINGTKIWTTYAHHANRMFLLVRTRRDGKPQAGITFLLLDMNTSGITVEPIVGLDEVPEQCQVFFDNVRVPKRNRVGEENDGWTVAKYLLTFERGGQDYAPALGVQLQRLKQIAARQTTASGGSLGDDPVWAHKVAACESEVLALSFTEKRIKSALSAGKDPGALSSMTKILGTELQQRVTELGIETLGSQALVWQPQALVPGGDEAP
;
A
#
# COMPACT_ATOMS: atom_id res chain seq x y z
N LYS A 1 -3.79 -14.86 -7.60
CA LYS A 1 -4.64 -15.52 -6.58
C LYS A 1 -4.07 -15.15 -5.20
N THR A 2 -4.62 -14.14 -4.56
CA THR A 2 -4.22 -13.72 -3.21
C THR A 2 -5.46 -13.34 -2.42
N THR A 3 -5.46 -13.58 -1.11
CA THR A 3 -6.48 -13.12 -0.17
C THR A 3 -6.26 -11.64 0.22
N SER A 4 -5.12 -11.09 -0.14
CA SER A 4 -4.67 -9.74 0.16
C SER A 4 -4.63 -8.85 -1.10
N VAL A 5 -4.63 -7.53 -0.89
CA VAL A 5 -4.31 -6.53 -1.92
C VAL A 5 -2.82 -6.54 -2.30
N PHE A 6 -2.00 -7.24 -1.55
CA PHE A 6 -0.57 -7.42 -1.81
C PHE A 6 -0.29 -8.78 -2.44
N ALA A 7 0.72 -8.86 -3.30
CA ALA A 7 1.25 -10.14 -3.74
C ALA A 7 2.14 -10.77 -2.65
N PRO A 8 2.31 -12.10 -2.62
CA PRO A 8 3.32 -12.72 -1.79
C PRO A 8 4.69 -12.05 -1.98
N VAL A 9 5.40 -11.79 -0.88
CA VAL A 9 6.65 -10.99 -0.90
C VAL A 9 7.65 -11.51 -1.93
N LYS A 10 7.82 -12.84 -2.03
CA LYS A 10 8.74 -13.47 -3.01
C LYS A 10 8.40 -13.08 -4.45
N GLU A 11 7.12 -13.07 -4.81
CA GLU A 11 6.63 -12.74 -6.14
C GLU A 11 6.75 -11.23 -6.42
N ALA A 12 6.32 -10.41 -5.47
CA ALA A 12 6.46 -8.95 -5.56
C ALA A 12 7.93 -8.53 -5.75
N MET A 13 8.85 -9.12 -4.98
CA MET A 13 10.27 -8.82 -5.08
C MET A 13 10.91 -9.33 -6.38
N ALA A 14 10.50 -10.52 -6.87
CA ALA A 14 10.95 -11.01 -8.16
C ALA A 14 10.53 -10.08 -9.30
N TRP A 15 9.27 -9.62 -9.27
CA TRP A 15 8.73 -8.67 -10.23
C TRP A 15 9.42 -7.30 -10.14
N GLN A 16 9.65 -6.80 -8.93
CA GLN A 16 10.37 -5.53 -8.71
C GLN A 16 11.76 -5.56 -9.32
N ARG A 17 12.50 -6.65 -9.18
CA ARG A 17 13.85 -6.80 -9.78
C ARG A 17 13.80 -6.73 -11.31
N LEU A 18 12.80 -7.34 -11.94
CA LEU A 18 12.59 -7.25 -13.38
C LEU A 18 12.30 -5.82 -13.83
N LEU A 19 11.44 -5.12 -13.10
CA LEU A 19 11.16 -3.72 -13.37
C LEU A 19 12.38 -2.83 -13.12
N HIS A 20 13.13 -3.08 -12.05
CA HIS A 20 14.36 -2.36 -11.74
C HIS A 20 15.41 -2.50 -12.86
N ALA A 21 15.61 -3.71 -13.37
CA ALA A 21 16.53 -3.97 -14.49
C ALA A 21 16.16 -3.19 -15.76
N LYS A 22 14.90 -2.79 -15.93
CA LYS A 22 14.41 -1.95 -17.01
C LYS A 22 14.37 -0.45 -16.67
N GLY A 23 14.69 -0.06 -15.41
CA GLY A 23 14.53 1.31 -14.92
C GLY A 23 13.08 1.73 -14.70
N TRP A 24 12.16 0.79 -14.43
CA TRP A 24 10.72 1.02 -14.33
C TRP A 24 10.12 0.77 -12.93
N ALA A 25 10.97 0.50 -11.91
CA ALA A 25 10.50 0.19 -10.57
C ALA A 25 9.77 1.34 -9.88
N ALA A 26 10.19 2.59 -10.13
CA ALA A 26 9.60 3.79 -9.55
C ALA A 26 9.36 4.88 -10.62
N PRO A 27 8.39 4.68 -11.55
CA PRO A 27 8.21 5.59 -12.68
C PRO A 27 7.79 7.01 -12.28
N HIS A 28 7.34 7.22 -11.05
CA HIS A 28 6.93 8.52 -10.52
C HIS A 28 8.07 9.30 -9.83
N TRP A 29 9.24 8.68 -9.61
CA TRP A 29 10.38 9.38 -9.03
C TRP A 29 11.02 10.33 -10.04
N PRO A 30 11.72 11.40 -9.58
CA PRO A 30 12.59 12.20 -10.43
C PRO A 30 13.64 11.31 -11.12
N LYS A 31 14.00 11.71 -12.35
CA LYS A 31 14.90 10.90 -13.19
C LYS A 31 16.29 10.71 -12.57
N GLU A 32 16.79 11.73 -11.88
CA GLU A 32 18.06 11.72 -11.16
C GLU A 32 18.10 10.69 -10.00
N TYR A 33 16.95 10.26 -9.51
CA TYR A 33 16.82 9.23 -8.47
C TYR A 33 16.31 7.88 -9.01
N GLY A 34 16.41 7.67 -10.33
CA GLY A 34 16.05 6.39 -10.96
C GLY A 34 14.60 6.28 -11.44
N GLY A 35 13.87 7.40 -11.49
CA GLY A 35 12.58 7.48 -12.14
C GLY A 35 12.68 7.47 -13.66
N THR A 36 11.58 7.19 -14.34
CA THR A 36 11.55 7.03 -15.82
C THR A 36 11.58 8.35 -16.59
N GLY A 37 11.20 9.46 -15.93
CA GLY A 37 10.93 10.72 -16.62
C GLY A 37 9.66 10.72 -17.48
N TRP A 38 8.80 9.71 -17.34
CA TRP A 38 7.53 9.62 -18.06
C TRP A 38 6.54 10.70 -17.66
N SER A 39 5.75 11.15 -18.62
CA SER A 39 4.60 12.01 -18.36
C SER A 39 3.56 11.32 -17.51
N VAL A 40 2.65 12.08 -16.91
CA VAL A 40 1.51 11.54 -16.13
C VAL A 40 0.70 10.55 -16.97
N GLY A 41 0.48 10.85 -18.26
CA GLY A 41 -0.24 9.97 -19.18
C GLY A 41 0.47 8.64 -19.42
N GLN A 42 1.79 8.66 -19.64
CA GLN A 42 2.58 7.44 -19.85
C GLN A 42 2.57 6.56 -18.59
N ARG A 43 2.71 7.17 -17.40
CA ARG A 43 2.61 6.44 -16.12
C ARG A 43 1.22 5.82 -15.91
N ALA A 44 0.17 6.52 -16.33
CA ALA A 44 -1.20 6.01 -16.26
C ALA A 44 -1.39 4.79 -17.17
N VAL A 45 -0.95 4.86 -18.42
CA VAL A 45 -1.00 3.72 -19.35
C VAL A 45 -0.22 2.53 -18.79
N PHE A 46 0.99 2.76 -18.28
CA PHE A 46 1.79 1.69 -17.67
C PHE A 46 1.08 1.04 -16.49
N ALA A 47 0.48 1.81 -15.59
CA ALA A 47 -0.27 1.28 -14.45
C ALA A 47 -1.49 0.47 -14.90
N GLU A 48 -2.25 0.95 -15.92
CA GLU A 48 -3.39 0.21 -16.48
C GLU A 48 -2.95 -1.11 -17.12
N GLU A 49 -1.84 -1.13 -17.86
CA GLU A 49 -1.32 -2.35 -18.50
C GLU A 49 -0.81 -3.36 -17.47
N LEU A 50 -0.18 -2.93 -16.36
CA LEU A 50 0.19 -3.82 -15.27
C LEU A 50 -1.04 -4.52 -14.67
N VAL A 51 -2.13 -3.79 -14.45
CA VAL A 51 -3.38 -4.34 -13.92
C VAL A 51 -4.02 -5.31 -14.93
N ARG A 52 -4.08 -4.95 -16.20
CA ARG A 52 -4.64 -5.82 -17.26
C ARG A 52 -3.84 -7.11 -17.43
N ALA A 53 -2.52 -7.02 -17.29
CA ALA A 53 -1.61 -8.18 -17.34
C ALA A 53 -1.62 -8.98 -16.03
N GLU A 54 -2.40 -8.55 -15.04
CA GLU A 54 -2.43 -9.15 -13.70
C GLU A 54 -1.02 -9.30 -13.08
N ALA A 55 -0.16 -8.31 -13.34
CA ALA A 55 1.18 -8.28 -12.78
C ALA A 55 1.12 -8.21 -11.24
N PRO A 56 2.03 -8.88 -10.52
CA PRO A 56 2.07 -8.81 -9.07
C PRO A 56 2.17 -7.36 -8.59
N PRO A 57 1.31 -6.88 -7.68
CA PRO A 57 1.46 -5.56 -7.10
C PRO A 57 2.78 -5.47 -6.32
N LEU A 58 3.48 -4.34 -6.47
CA LEU A 58 4.71 -4.08 -5.74
C LEU A 58 4.42 -3.68 -4.30
N ILE A 59 5.37 -3.97 -3.40
CA ILE A 59 5.30 -3.52 -2.00
C ILE A 59 5.49 -1.99 -1.97
N PRO A 60 4.49 -1.21 -1.52
CA PRO A 60 4.51 0.24 -1.68
C PRO A 60 5.40 0.98 -0.68
N MET A 61 5.71 0.38 0.49
CA MET A 61 6.34 1.07 1.62
C MET A 61 7.68 1.71 1.26
N GLY A 62 8.51 1.04 0.48
CA GLY A 62 9.76 1.61 -0.01
C GLY A 62 9.53 2.58 -1.18
N LEU A 63 8.91 2.08 -2.26
CA LEU A 63 8.83 2.78 -3.55
C LEU A 63 7.88 3.99 -3.52
N GLN A 64 6.70 3.87 -2.87
CA GLN A 64 5.66 4.90 -2.90
C GLN A 64 5.62 5.77 -1.65
N MET A 65 6.24 5.35 -0.54
CA MET A 65 6.17 6.05 0.74
C MET A 65 7.54 6.56 1.20
N CYS A 66 8.46 5.68 1.59
CA CYS A 66 9.77 6.07 2.13
C CYS A 66 10.64 6.80 1.10
N GLY A 67 10.73 6.29 -0.13
CA GLY A 67 11.53 6.88 -1.19
C GLY A 67 11.18 8.35 -1.48
N PRO A 68 9.90 8.70 -1.72
CA PRO A 68 9.49 10.09 -1.84
C PRO A 68 9.84 10.96 -0.63
N CYS A 69 9.72 10.43 0.60
CA CYS A 69 10.11 11.17 1.80
C CYS A 69 11.62 11.44 1.84
N LEU A 70 12.43 10.46 1.46
CA LEU A 70 13.88 10.63 1.35
C LEU A 70 14.24 11.67 0.27
N ILE A 71 13.57 11.63 -0.87
CA ILE A 71 13.77 12.61 -1.95
C ILE A 71 13.45 14.03 -1.47
N GLY A 72 12.36 14.20 -0.71
CA GLY A 72 11.91 15.50 -0.24
C GLY A 72 12.64 16.05 0.99
N PHE A 73 13.05 15.17 1.91
CA PHE A 73 13.53 15.58 3.26
C PHE A 73 14.82 14.88 3.71
N GLY A 74 15.28 13.87 2.98
CA GLY A 74 16.51 13.14 3.32
C GLY A 74 17.78 13.95 3.04
N THR A 75 18.86 13.64 3.77
CA THR A 75 20.19 14.14 3.43
C THR A 75 20.72 13.46 2.17
N GLU A 76 21.73 14.05 1.53
CA GLU A 76 22.32 13.45 0.33
C GLU A 76 22.93 12.06 0.61
N GLU A 77 23.48 11.85 1.81
CA GLU A 77 23.99 10.54 2.24
C GLU A 77 22.84 9.52 2.37
N GLN A 78 21.70 9.93 2.95
CA GLN A 78 20.53 9.07 3.05
C GLN A 78 19.99 8.72 1.66
N LYS A 79 19.87 9.68 0.77
CA LYS A 79 19.42 9.46 -0.61
C LYS A 79 20.35 8.50 -1.35
N ALA A 80 21.66 8.75 -1.31
CA ALA A 80 22.67 7.93 -1.96
C ALA A 80 22.68 6.48 -1.43
N HIS A 81 22.43 6.30 -0.14
CA HIS A 81 22.41 4.98 0.49
C HIS A 81 21.12 4.20 0.23
N TYR A 82 19.95 4.82 0.46
CA TYR A 82 18.68 4.10 0.51
C TYR A 82 17.96 4.02 -0.84
N LEU A 83 17.98 5.08 -1.67
CA LEU A 83 17.17 5.09 -2.90
C LEU A 83 17.52 3.97 -3.88
N PRO A 84 18.82 3.66 -4.16
CA PRO A 84 19.17 2.54 -5.03
C PRO A 84 18.72 1.19 -4.46
N ARG A 85 18.81 1.01 -3.13
CA ARG A 85 18.44 -0.23 -2.43
C ARG A 85 16.93 -0.43 -2.39
N ILE A 86 16.15 0.64 -2.31
CA ILE A 86 14.68 0.61 -2.48
C ILE A 86 14.33 0.17 -3.90
N LEU A 87 14.95 0.75 -4.92
CA LEU A 87 14.67 0.42 -6.32
C LEU A 87 14.99 -1.05 -6.65
N SER A 88 16.16 -1.53 -6.21
CA SER A 88 16.59 -2.91 -6.44
C SER A 88 15.79 -3.94 -5.67
N GLY A 89 15.12 -3.53 -4.58
CA GLY A 89 14.45 -4.42 -3.65
C GLY A 89 15.42 -5.13 -2.70
N GLU A 90 16.61 -4.58 -2.49
CA GLU A 90 17.54 -5.02 -1.44
C GLU A 90 17.01 -4.63 -0.06
N ASP A 91 16.42 -3.43 0.06
CA ASP A 91 15.74 -2.97 1.25
C ASP A 91 14.22 -3.14 1.10
N ILE A 92 13.65 -3.99 1.95
CA ILE A 92 12.21 -4.17 2.13
C ILE A 92 11.79 -3.34 3.34
N TRP A 93 10.88 -2.39 3.11
CA TRP A 93 10.46 -1.43 4.11
C TRP A 93 9.11 -1.78 4.72
N CYS A 94 8.93 -1.46 6.01
CA CYS A 94 7.63 -1.41 6.67
C CYS A 94 7.39 -0.05 7.32
N GLN A 95 6.13 0.23 7.66
CA GLN A 95 5.67 1.52 8.19
C GLN A 95 5.32 1.42 9.67
N GLY A 96 6.05 2.09 10.53
CA GLY A 96 5.83 2.16 11.97
C GLY A 96 5.04 3.41 12.38
N TYR A 97 3.73 3.47 12.05
CA TYR A 97 2.88 4.64 12.37
C TYR A 97 1.92 4.36 13.51
N SER A 98 0.89 3.56 13.28
CA SER A 98 -0.18 3.28 14.23
C SER A 98 0.31 2.59 15.50
N GLU A 99 -0.33 2.90 16.61
CA GLU A 99 -0.14 2.27 17.92
C GLU A 99 -1.46 1.71 18.43
N PRO A 100 -1.47 0.80 19.42
CA PRO A 100 -2.72 0.29 19.97
C PRO A 100 -3.70 1.36 20.44
N GLY A 101 -3.19 2.52 20.87
CA GLY A 101 -3.99 3.68 21.29
C GLY A 101 -3.96 4.88 20.35
N ALA A 102 -3.35 4.79 19.16
CA ALA A 102 -3.17 5.90 18.23
C ALA A 102 -3.25 5.41 16.77
N GLY A 103 -4.46 5.37 16.22
CA GLY A 103 -4.73 5.04 14.82
C GLY A 103 -5.21 6.26 14.05
N SER A 104 -6.52 6.52 14.01
CA SER A 104 -7.08 7.71 13.36
C SER A 104 -6.58 9.01 13.98
N ASP A 105 -6.43 9.05 15.29
CA ASP A 105 -5.70 10.12 15.98
C ASP A 105 -4.20 9.78 16.11
N LEU A 106 -3.53 9.73 14.96
CA LEU A 106 -2.09 9.39 14.89
C LEU A 106 -1.22 10.38 15.68
N ALA A 107 -1.65 11.64 15.80
CA ALA A 107 -0.90 12.64 16.57
C ALA A 107 -0.79 12.32 18.07
N SER A 108 -1.63 11.42 18.59
CA SER A 108 -1.58 10.96 19.98
C SER A 108 -0.57 9.82 20.24
N LEU A 109 0.27 9.47 19.26
CA LEU A 109 1.29 8.42 19.39
C LEU A 109 2.19 8.63 20.62
N LYS A 110 2.59 7.51 21.27
CA LYS A 110 3.31 7.50 22.54
C LYS A 110 4.68 6.83 22.49
N THR A 111 4.99 6.06 21.43
CA THR A 111 6.33 5.49 21.22
C THR A 111 7.34 6.61 21.34
N PHE A 112 8.19 6.54 22.35
CA PHE A 112 9.07 7.63 22.75
C PHE A 112 10.51 7.35 22.36
N ALA A 113 11.20 8.37 21.87
CA ALA A 113 12.62 8.35 21.53
C ALA A 113 13.34 9.38 22.41
N GLU A 114 14.04 8.89 23.43
CA GLU A 114 14.86 9.70 24.31
C GLU A 114 16.23 9.97 23.66
N SER A 115 16.68 11.21 23.74
CA SER A 115 18.00 11.60 23.23
C SER A 115 19.09 11.13 24.18
N ASP A 116 20.04 10.34 23.69
CA ASP A 116 21.19 9.85 24.45
C ASP A 116 22.47 9.94 23.59
N GLY A 117 23.25 10.98 23.82
CA GLY A 117 24.45 11.29 23.03
C GLY A 117 24.10 11.49 21.55
N ASP A 118 24.71 10.69 20.68
CA ASP A 118 24.48 10.70 19.22
C ASP A 118 23.34 9.78 18.76
N ASP A 119 22.64 9.15 19.72
CA ASP A 119 21.56 8.23 19.46
C ASP A 119 20.23 8.73 20.03
N TYR A 120 19.14 8.11 19.58
CA TYR A 120 17.87 8.00 20.25
C TYR A 120 17.73 6.61 20.87
N VAL A 121 17.13 6.52 22.06
CA VAL A 121 16.71 5.27 22.69
C VAL A 121 15.18 5.19 22.59
N ILE A 122 14.69 4.21 21.85
CA ILE A 122 13.27 4.08 21.51
C ILE A 122 12.61 3.02 22.38
N ASN A 123 11.48 3.40 23.01
CA ASN A 123 10.60 2.52 23.76
C ASN A 123 9.14 2.71 23.32
N GLY A 124 8.42 1.61 23.11
CA GLY A 124 7.01 1.65 22.72
C GLY A 124 6.57 0.49 21.85
N THR A 125 5.43 0.66 21.20
CA THR A 125 4.81 -0.40 20.40
C THR A 125 4.11 0.19 19.19
N LYS A 126 4.32 -0.43 18.02
CA LYS A 126 3.58 -0.17 16.78
C LYS A 126 2.70 -1.36 16.44
N ILE A 127 1.55 -1.11 15.80
CA ILE A 127 0.61 -2.15 15.39
C ILE A 127 0.11 -1.90 13.97
N TRP A 128 -0.44 -2.93 13.36
CA TRP A 128 -0.90 -2.93 11.96
C TRP A 128 0.23 -2.64 10.98
N THR A 129 1.45 -3.07 11.34
CA THR A 129 2.65 -2.87 10.54
C THR A 129 2.73 -3.94 9.47
N THR A 130 2.26 -3.62 8.26
CA THR A 130 2.23 -4.55 7.14
C THR A 130 3.64 -5.05 6.80
N TYR A 131 3.79 -6.38 6.72
CA TYR A 131 5.02 -7.08 6.34
C TYR A 131 6.26 -6.80 7.20
N ALA A 132 6.10 -6.36 8.47
CA ALA A 132 7.24 -6.12 9.34
C ALA A 132 8.12 -7.37 9.53
N HIS A 133 7.53 -8.56 9.51
CA HIS A 133 8.24 -9.85 9.61
C HIS A 133 9.05 -10.23 8.35
N HIS A 134 8.87 -9.50 7.26
CA HIS A 134 9.65 -9.62 6.02
C HIS A 134 10.58 -8.43 5.78
N ALA A 135 10.37 -7.33 6.49
CA ALA A 135 11.10 -6.09 6.31
C ALA A 135 12.48 -6.12 6.99
N ASN A 136 13.50 -5.58 6.32
CA ASN A 136 14.79 -5.31 6.93
C ASN A 136 14.97 -3.83 7.32
N ARG A 137 14.02 -2.96 6.92
CA ARG A 137 14.00 -1.52 7.22
C ARG A 137 12.61 -1.09 7.65
N MET A 138 12.58 -0.09 8.55
CA MET A 138 11.35 0.58 8.95
C MET A 138 11.53 2.09 8.86
N PHE A 139 10.51 2.79 8.39
CA PHE A 139 10.34 4.20 8.68
C PHE A 139 9.25 4.36 9.73
N LEU A 140 9.52 5.15 10.77
CA LEU A 140 8.61 5.23 11.90
C LEU A 140 8.47 6.66 12.41
N LEU A 141 7.32 6.93 13.03
CA LEU A 141 7.06 8.13 13.79
C LEU A 141 7.24 7.83 15.28
N VAL A 142 8.05 8.66 15.93
CA VAL A 142 8.29 8.61 17.37
C VAL A 142 8.02 9.97 18.00
N ARG A 143 7.76 9.99 19.29
CA ARG A 143 7.69 11.21 20.06
C ARG A 143 9.06 11.53 20.65
N THR A 144 9.56 12.71 20.34
CA THR A 144 10.82 13.22 20.89
C THR A 144 10.60 14.35 21.89
N ARG A 145 9.38 14.94 21.90
CA ARG A 145 8.99 15.99 22.84
C ARG A 145 7.52 15.83 23.25
N ARG A 146 7.20 16.06 24.52
CA ARG A 146 5.86 15.84 25.09
C ARG A 146 5.05 17.11 25.33
N ASP A 147 5.70 18.27 25.29
CA ASP A 147 5.06 19.56 25.48
C ASP A 147 4.50 20.13 24.17
N GLY A 148 3.52 21.01 24.27
CA GLY A 148 2.92 21.70 23.14
C GLY A 148 1.82 20.92 22.44
N LYS A 149 1.59 21.23 21.15
CA LYS A 149 0.58 20.55 20.34
C LYS A 149 1.01 19.11 20.05
N PRO A 150 0.07 18.14 20.01
CA PRO A 150 0.40 16.72 19.75
C PRO A 150 1.23 16.50 18.48
N GLN A 151 1.00 17.28 17.43
CA GLN A 151 1.74 17.20 16.16
C GLN A 151 3.19 17.70 16.29
N ALA A 152 3.43 18.68 17.17
CA ALA A 152 4.78 19.16 17.49
C ALA A 152 5.45 18.17 18.45
N GLY A 153 6.70 17.80 18.19
CA GLY A 153 7.40 16.80 19.00
C GLY A 153 7.32 15.38 18.46
N ILE A 154 6.85 15.21 17.23
CA ILE A 154 6.95 13.97 16.46
C ILE A 154 8.17 14.07 15.55
N THR A 155 8.96 13.01 15.50
CA THR A 155 10.16 12.90 14.65
C THR A 155 10.04 11.66 13.75
N PHE A 156 10.50 11.79 12.51
CA PHE A 156 10.53 10.72 11.53
C PHE A 156 11.92 10.07 11.52
N LEU A 157 11.99 8.75 11.73
CA LEU A 157 13.24 8.01 11.81
C LEU A 157 13.27 6.84 10.82
N LEU A 158 14.49 6.49 10.38
CA LEU A 158 14.79 5.27 9.64
C LEU A 158 15.44 4.27 10.59
N LEU A 159 15.01 3.01 10.54
CA LEU A 159 15.41 1.97 11.47
C LEU A 159 15.82 0.71 10.71
N ASP A 160 16.91 0.07 11.16
CA ASP A 160 17.25 -1.30 10.77
C ASP A 160 16.47 -2.28 11.65
N MET A 161 15.69 -3.16 11.03
CA MET A 161 14.85 -4.12 11.75
C MET A 161 15.65 -5.21 12.49
N ASN A 162 16.95 -5.34 12.20
CA ASN A 162 17.85 -6.24 12.93
C ASN A 162 18.46 -5.60 14.19
N THR A 163 18.07 -4.35 14.52
CA THR A 163 18.55 -3.67 15.73
C THR A 163 18.07 -4.40 16.98
N SER A 164 18.98 -4.62 17.93
CA SER A 164 18.66 -5.27 19.22
C SER A 164 17.55 -4.50 19.95
N GLY A 165 16.64 -5.25 20.60
CA GLY A 165 15.49 -4.70 21.31
C GLY A 165 14.21 -4.61 20.47
N ILE A 166 14.24 -5.01 19.18
CA ILE A 166 13.05 -5.08 18.33
C ILE A 166 12.48 -6.50 18.39
N THR A 167 11.20 -6.60 18.66
CA THR A 167 10.43 -7.85 18.55
C THR A 167 9.28 -7.65 17.58
N VAL A 168 9.10 -8.57 16.64
CA VAL A 168 8.01 -8.55 15.65
C VAL A 168 7.10 -9.74 15.90
N GLU A 169 5.82 -9.46 16.17
CA GLU A 169 4.79 -10.47 16.35
C GLU A 169 3.75 -10.36 15.23
N PRO A 170 3.68 -11.36 14.33
CA PRO A 170 2.68 -11.42 13.28
C PRO A 170 1.26 -11.56 13.86
N ILE A 171 0.31 -10.83 13.28
CA ILE A 171 -1.12 -10.92 13.58
C ILE A 171 -1.75 -11.80 12.48
N VAL A 172 -2.28 -12.95 12.90
CA VAL A 172 -2.94 -13.88 11.98
C VAL A 172 -4.34 -13.35 11.66
N GLY A 173 -4.62 -13.10 10.39
CA GLY A 173 -5.91 -12.65 9.89
C GLY A 173 -6.92 -13.78 9.73
N LEU A 174 -8.11 -13.44 9.22
CA LEU A 174 -9.19 -14.42 8.97
C LEU A 174 -8.81 -15.46 7.89
N ASP A 175 -7.92 -15.10 7.00
CA ASP A 175 -7.37 -15.94 5.93
C ASP A 175 -6.18 -16.81 6.37
N GLU A 176 -5.87 -16.82 7.68
CA GLU A 176 -4.75 -17.54 8.28
C GLU A 176 -3.36 -17.08 7.80
N VAL A 177 -3.30 -15.99 7.00
CA VAL A 177 -2.04 -15.42 6.51
C VAL A 177 -1.61 -14.24 7.40
N PRO A 178 -0.39 -14.26 7.96
CA PRO A 178 0.12 -13.15 8.73
C PRO A 178 0.60 -12.04 7.78
N GLU A 179 -0.19 -11.00 7.61
CA GLU A 179 0.17 -9.83 6.81
C GLU A 179 0.55 -8.64 7.69
N GLN A 180 -0.22 -8.44 8.76
CA GLN A 180 -0.03 -7.36 9.71
C GLN A 180 0.79 -7.84 10.90
N CYS A 181 1.54 -6.92 11.51
CA CYS A 181 2.35 -7.24 12.69
C CYS A 181 2.16 -6.20 13.78
N GLN A 182 2.43 -6.64 15.00
CA GLN A 182 2.76 -5.77 16.13
C GLN A 182 4.28 -5.74 16.28
N VAL A 183 4.84 -4.56 16.54
CA VAL A 183 6.30 -4.37 16.68
C VAL A 183 6.58 -3.68 18.00
N PHE A 184 7.39 -4.31 18.83
CA PHE A 184 7.79 -3.84 20.15
C PHE A 184 9.21 -3.28 20.10
N PHE A 185 9.42 -2.18 20.80
CA PHE A 185 10.72 -1.53 20.97
C PHE A 185 11.05 -1.48 22.46
N ASP A 186 12.14 -2.13 22.83
CA ASP A 186 12.70 -2.12 24.19
C ASP A 186 14.14 -1.65 24.13
N ASN A 187 14.35 -0.38 24.55
CA ASN A 187 15.64 0.29 24.56
C ASN A 187 16.40 0.24 23.22
N VAL A 188 15.66 0.36 22.11
CA VAL A 188 16.22 0.29 20.76
C VAL A 188 17.03 1.54 20.45
N ARG A 189 18.32 1.38 20.18
CA ARG A 189 19.22 2.50 19.87
C ARG A 189 19.26 2.79 18.38
N VAL A 190 19.00 4.05 18.01
CA VAL A 190 18.98 4.53 16.63
C VAL A 190 19.82 5.79 16.50
N PRO A 191 20.83 5.83 15.64
CA PRO A 191 21.64 7.01 15.43
C PRO A 191 20.81 8.23 14.99
N LYS A 192 21.08 9.40 15.52
CA LYS A 192 20.39 10.65 15.16
C LYS A 192 20.50 11.00 13.68
N ARG A 193 21.56 10.54 12.99
CA ARG A 193 21.70 10.68 11.53
C ARG A 193 20.64 9.92 10.72
N ASN A 194 19.90 9.00 11.36
CA ASN A 194 18.78 8.29 10.73
C ASN A 194 17.47 9.10 10.75
N ARG A 195 17.48 10.31 11.27
CA ARG A 195 16.34 11.22 11.21
C ARG A 195 16.16 11.76 9.78
N VAL A 196 14.93 11.79 9.32
CA VAL A 196 14.54 12.42 8.06
C VAL A 196 13.80 13.71 8.37
N GLY A 197 14.28 14.81 7.81
CA GLY A 197 13.82 16.16 8.16
C GLY A 197 14.30 16.60 9.55
N GLU A 198 13.61 17.57 10.13
CA GLU A 198 14.02 18.18 11.41
C GLU A 198 13.43 17.41 12.61
N GLU A 199 14.14 17.45 13.74
CA GLU A 199 13.64 16.93 15.01
C GLU A 199 12.40 17.70 15.44
N ASN A 200 11.39 16.97 15.93
CA ASN A 200 10.08 17.49 16.30
C ASN A 200 9.21 18.01 15.15
N ASP A 201 9.61 17.83 13.88
CA ASP A 201 8.83 18.19 12.69
C ASP A 201 8.51 16.99 11.77
N GLY A 202 8.59 15.77 12.31
CA GLY A 202 8.24 14.53 11.57
C GLY A 202 6.79 14.49 11.12
N TRP A 203 5.90 15.30 11.71
CA TRP A 203 4.52 15.43 11.24
C TRP A 203 4.42 16.05 9.85
N THR A 204 5.31 16.97 9.51
CA THR A 204 5.42 17.53 8.14
C THR A 204 5.82 16.46 7.15
N VAL A 205 6.81 15.62 7.49
CA VAL A 205 7.22 14.46 6.65
C VAL A 205 6.07 13.45 6.51
N ALA A 206 5.36 13.15 7.60
CA ALA A 206 4.22 12.25 7.59
C ALA A 206 3.08 12.74 6.69
N LYS A 207 2.74 14.03 6.74
CA LYS A 207 1.74 14.63 5.84
C LYS A 207 2.17 14.55 4.38
N TYR A 208 3.42 14.79 4.09
CA TYR A 208 3.98 14.66 2.75
C TYR A 208 3.87 13.22 2.23
N LEU A 209 4.22 12.22 3.06
CA LEU A 209 4.05 10.81 2.73
C LEU A 209 2.60 10.49 2.35
N LEU A 210 1.63 10.97 3.12
CA LEU A 210 0.20 10.69 2.88
C LEU A 210 -0.30 11.23 1.53
N THR A 211 0.37 12.23 0.94
CA THR A 211 0.02 12.70 -0.42
C THR A 211 0.33 11.64 -1.48
N PHE A 212 1.38 10.85 -1.30
CA PHE A 212 1.73 9.74 -2.20
C PHE A 212 0.91 8.48 -1.91
N GLU A 213 0.65 8.17 -0.64
CA GLU A 213 -0.16 7.02 -0.24
C GLU A 213 -1.59 7.13 -0.78
N ARG A 214 -2.20 8.33 -0.69
CA ARG A 214 -3.62 8.55 -1.05
C ARG A 214 -3.82 9.06 -2.47
N GLY A 215 -2.83 9.70 -3.07
CA GLY A 215 -2.97 10.45 -4.32
C GLY A 215 -2.61 9.69 -5.61
N GLY A 216 -2.04 8.48 -5.51
CA GLY A 216 -1.46 7.77 -6.64
C GLY A 216 -2.18 6.49 -7.07
N GLN A 217 -3.23 6.09 -6.40
CA GLN A 217 -3.89 4.81 -6.65
C GLN A 217 -5.13 4.99 -7.53
N ASP A 218 -5.15 4.29 -8.67
CA ASP A 218 -6.32 4.15 -9.52
C ASP A 218 -7.06 2.86 -9.15
N TYR A 219 -8.34 2.96 -8.86
CA TYR A 219 -9.20 1.83 -8.51
C TYR A 219 -9.92 1.25 -9.71
N ALA A 220 -10.36 2.11 -10.64
CA ALA A 220 -11.21 1.71 -11.75
C ALA A 220 -10.62 0.60 -12.64
N PRO A 221 -9.32 0.56 -13.00
CA PRO A 221 -8.77 -0.52 -13.80
C PRO A 221 -8.88 -1.89 -13.13
N ALA A 222 -8.52 -1.98 -11.84
CA ALA A 222 -8.59 -3.24 -11.08
C ALA A 222 -10.03 -3.73 -10.91
N LEU A 223 -10.95 -2.83 -10.60
CA LEU A 223 -12.38 -3.13 -10.49
C LEU A 223 -12.97 -3.61 -11.83
N GLY A 224 -12.53 -3.01 -12.94
CA GLY A 224 -12.94 -3.46 -14.27
C GLY A 224 -12.50 -4.90 -14.56
N VAL A 225 -11.26 -5.27 -14.22
CA VAL A 225 -10.75 -6.65 -14.35
C VAL A 225 -11.55 -7.61 -13.46
N GLN A 226 -11.82 -7.23 -12.21
CA GLN A 226 -12.62 -8.05 -11.28
C GLN A 226 -14.04 -8.28 -11.80
N LEU A 227 -14.74 -7.25 -12.29
CA LEU A 227 -16.08 -7.37 -12.87
C LEU A 227 -16.10 -8.28 -14.11
N GLN A 228 -15.08 -8.20 -14.97
CA GLN A 228 -14.98 -9.12 -16.11
C GLN A 228 -14.80 -10.57 -15.66
N ARG A 229 -14.02 -10.83 -14.61
CA ARG A 229 -13.90 -12.17 -14.01
C ARG A 229 -15.23 -12.67 -13.48
N LEU A 230 -15.96 -11.83 -12.74
CA LEU A 230 -17.27 -12.21 -12.20
C LEU A 230 -18.24 -12.58 -13.33
N LYS A 231 -18.25 -11.85 -14.45
CA LYS A 231 -19.04 -12.18 -15.62
C LYS A 231 -18.66 -13.54 -16.23
N GLN A 232 -17.36 -13.85 -16.29
CA GLN A 232 -16.90 -15.16 -16.77
C GLN A 232 -17.29 -16.29 -15.83
N ILE A 233 -17.23 -16.09 -14.52
CA ILE A 233 -17.66 -17.05 -13.51
C ILE A 233 -19.18 -17.25 -13.62
N ALA A 234 -19.97 -16.18 -13.64
CA ALA A 234 -21.43 -16.24 -13.72
C ALA A 234 -21.93 -16.97 -15.00
N ALA A 235 -21.22 -16.81 -16.11
CA ALA A 235 -21.53 -17.53 -17.34
C ALA A 235 -21.41 -19.07 -17.22
N ARG A 236 -20.61 -19.54 -16.22
CA ARG A 236 -20.43 -20.99 -15.94
C ARG A 236 -21.31 -21.49 -14.80
N GLN A 237 -21.90 -20.59 -14.00
CA GLN A 237 -22.79 -20.95 -12.89
C GLN A 237 -24.20 -21.20 -13.41
N THR A 238 -24.83 -22.28 -12.91
CA THR A 238 -26.21 -22.65 -13.27
C THR A 238 -27.17 -22.18 -12.17
N THR A 239 -28.22 -21.47 -12.54
CA THR A 239 -29.32 -21.10 -11.65
C THR A 239 -30.20 -22.28 -11.29
N ALA A 240 -31.01 -22.16 -10.23
CA ALA A 240 -31.99 -23.20 -9.88
C ALA A 240 -33.01 -23.50 -10.98
N SER A 241 -33.25 -22.57 -11.90
CA SER A 241 -34.10 -22.74 -13.08
C SER A 241 -33.41 -23.40 -14.27
N GLY A 242 -32.11 -23.73 -14.18
CA GLY A 242 -31.33 -24.40 -15.21
C GLY A 242 -30.68 -23.48 -16.26
N GLY A 243 -30.83 -22.16 -16.13
CA GLY A 243 -30.18 -21.17 -16.99
C GLY A 243 -28.81 -20.73 -16.44
N SER A 244 -28.04 -19.95 -17.22
CA SER A 244 -26.82 -19.31 -16.75
C SER A 244 -27.13 -18.17 -15.75
N LEU A 245 -26.34 -18.05 -14.69
CA LEU A 245 -26.45 -16.93 -13.78
C LEU A 245 -26.14 -15.59 -14.50
N GLY A 246 -25.29 -15.63 -15.53
CA GLY A 246 -24.98 -14.45 -16.33
C GLY A 246 -26.20 -13.87 -17.07
N ASP A 247 -27.22 -14.70 -17.32
CA ASP A 247 -28.48 -14.33 -17.97
C ASP A 247 -29.58 -13.96 -16.96
N ASP A 248 -29.32 -14.12 -15.65
CA ASP A 248 -30.26 -13.72 -14.60
C ASP A 248 -30.41 -12.21 -14.56
N PRO A 249 -31.61 -11.63 -14.74
CA PRO A 249 -31.79 -10.20 -14.84
C PRO A 249 -31.47 -9.46 -13.53
N VAL A 250 -31.62 -10.10 -12.36
CA VAL A 250 -31.31 -9.49 -11.06
C VAL A 250 -29.81 -9.38 -10.88
N TRP A 251 -29.08 -10.46 -11.20
CA TRP A 251 -27.63 -10.45 -11.14
C TRP A 251 -27.02 -9.48 -12.17
N ALA A 252 -27.51 -9.51 -13.41
CA ALA A 252 -27.08 -8.64 -14.49
C ALA A 252 -27.27 -7.15 -14.13
N HIS A 253 -28.39 -6.81 -13.49
CA HIS A 253 -28.64 -5.44 -13.00
C HIS A 253 -27.59 -4.99 -11.96
N LYS A 254 -27.24 -5.85 -11.01
CA LYS A 254 -26.22 -5.54 -9.98
C LYS A 254 -24.85 -5.31 -10.62
N VAL A 255 -24.46 -6.14 -11.58
CA VAL A 255 -23.20 -5.97 -12.33
C VAL A 255 -23.21 -4.65 -13.10
N ALA A 256 -24.30 -4.36 -13.85
CA ALA A 256 -24.40 -3.13 -14.63
C ALA A 256 -24.34 -1.86 -13.75
N ALA A 257 -24.91 -1.91 -12.55
CA ALA A 257 -24.80 -0.83 -11.58
C ALA A 257 -23.33 -0.61 -11.17
N CYS A 258 -22.60 -1.68 -10.82
CA CYS A 258 -21.17 -1.60 -10.49
C CYS A 258 -20.34 -1.10 -11.69
N GLU A 259 -20.60 -1.60 -12.91
CA GLU A 259 -19.89 -1.16 -14.12
C GLU A 259 -20.10 0.34 -14.39
N SER A 260 -21.31 0.85 -14.19
CA SER A 260 -21.61 2.28 -14.34
C SER A 260 -20.83 3.13 -13.37
N GLU A 261 -20.70 2.69 -12.11
CA GLU A 261 -19.93 3.39 -11.09
C GLU A 261 -18.42 3.30 -11.35
N VAL A 262 -17.90 2.14 -11.78
CA VAL A 262 -16.50 1.99 -12.20
C VAL A 262 -16.18 2.93 -13.35
N LEU A 263 -17.09 3.07 -14.31
CA LEU A 263 -16.94 4.00 -15.44
C LEU A 263 -16.89 5.45 -14.95
N ALA A 264 -17.80 5.85 -14.07
CA ALA A 264 -17.81 7.19 -13.47
C ALA A 264 -16.53 7.48 -12.68
N LEU A 265 -16.06 6.49 -11.89
CA LEU A 265 -14.80 6.58 -11.15
C LEU A 265 -13.61 6.75 -12.10
N SER A 266 -13.55 5.97 -13.21
CA SER A 266 -12.47 6.06 -14.20
C SER A 266 -12.36 7.46 -14.82
N PHE A 267 -13.48 8.10 -15.11
CA PHE A 267 -13.49 9.48 -15.62
C PHE A 267 -13.02 10.49 -14.56
N THR A 268 -13.33 10.25 -13.30
CA THR A 268 -12.87 11.09 -12.19
C THR A 268 -11.35 10.96 -12.02
N GLU A 269 -10.80 9.75 -12.06
CA GLU A 269 -9.36 9.49 -12.03
C GLU A 269 -8.64 10.14 -13.22
N LYS A 270 -9.21 10.04 -14.43
CA LYS A 270 -8.68 10.72 -15.63
C LYS A 270 -8.68 12.23 -15.50
N ARG A 271 -9.72 12.83 -14.88
CA ARG A 271 -9.76 14.29 -14.61
C ARG A 271 -8.67 14.71 -13.63
N ILE A 272 -8.39 13.92 -12.58
CA ILE A 272 -7.30 14.16 -11.63
C ILE A 272 -5.96 14.14 -12.38
N LYS A 273 -5.71 13.12 -13.21
CA LYS A 273 -4.48 13.01 -14.00
C LYS A 273 -4.32 14.17 -14.99
N SER A 274 -5.41 14.61 -15.61
CA SER A 274 -5.40 15.79 -16.50
C SER A 274 -5.05 17.07 -15.73
N ALA A 275 -5.60 17.27 -14.54
CA ALA A 275 -5.26 18.41 -13.68
C ALA A 275 -3.78 18.40 -13.29
N LEU A 276 -3.27 17.24 -12.83
CA LEU A 276 -1.85 17.06 -12.49
C LEU A 276 -0.93 17.31 -13.69
N SER A 277 -1.30 16.85 -14.89
CA SER A 277 -0.55 17.09 -16.12
C SER A 277 -0.50 18.57 -16.50
N ALA A 278 -1.50 19.33 -16.10
CA ALA A 278 -1.56 20.79 -16.29
C ALA A 278 -0.94 21.58 -15.11
N GLY A 279 -0.25 20.90 -14.19
CA GLY A 279 0.36 21.53 -13.00
C GLY A 279 -0.65 22.04 -11.97
N LYS A 280 -1.90 21.56 -12.01
CA LYS A 280 -2.96 21.96 -11.07
C LYS A 280 -3.08 20.95 -9.94
N ASP A 281 -3.33 21.44 -8.73
CA ASP A 281 -3.65 20.58 -7.57
C ASP A 281 -5.08 20.01 -7.74
N PRO A 282 -5.27 18.68 -7.71
CA PRO A 282 -6.59 18.06 -7.74
C PRO A 282 -7.39 18.26 -6.44
N GLY A 283 -6.76 18.76 -5.37
CA GLY A 283 -7.40 19.03 -4.08
C GLY A 283 -8.08 17.82 -3.46
N ALA A 284 -9.31 17.99 -2.99
CA ALA A 284 -10.07 16.94 -2.31
C ALA A 284 -10.51 15.76 -3.21
N LEU A 285 -10.35 15.86 -4.53
CA LEU A 285 -10.76 14.78 -5.46
C LEU A 285 -10.03 13.47 -5.17
N SER A 286 -8.76 13.50 -4.75
CA SER A 286 -8.00 12.30 -4.38
C SER A 286 -8.62 11.58 -3.16
N SER A 287 -9.11 12.31 -2.17
CA SER A 287 -9.82 11.72 -1.03
C SER A 287 -11.17 11.14 -1.43
N MET A 288 -11.87 11.80 -2.35
CA MET A 288 -13.13 11.31 -2.90
C MET A 288 -12.95 10.00 -3.67
N THR A 289 -11.95 9.91 -4.55
CA THR A 289 -11.68 8.67 -5.31
C THR A 289 -11.28 7.53 -4.38
N LYS A 290 -10.56 7.80 -3.28
CA LYS A 290 -10.25 6.79 -2.26
C LYS A 290 -11.52 6.21 -1.63
N ILE A 291 -12.46 7.04 -1.21
CA ILE A 291 -13.72 6.60 -0.59
C ILE A 291 -14.54 5.79 -1.61
N LEU A 292 -14.81 6.37 -2.77
CA LEU A 292 -15.62 5.72 -3.82
C LEU A 292 -14.98 4.41 -4.29
N GLY A 293 -13.67 4.40 -4.51
CA GLY A 293 -12.95 3.21 -4.96
C GLY A 293 -12.99 2.07 -3.95
N THR A 294 -12.76 2.37 -2.65
CA THR A 294 -12.79 1.34 -1.60
C THR A 294 -14.19 0.80 -1.31
N GLU A 295 -15.22 1.65 -1.33
CA GLU A 295 -16.62 1.22 -1.16
C GLU A 295 -17.09 0.36 -2.35
N LEU A 296 -16.72 0.77 -3.57
CA LEU A 296 -17.04 0.01 -4.77
C LEU A 296 -16.30 -1.34 -4.80
N GLN A 297 -15.05 -1.38 -4.31
CA GLN A 297 -14.31 -2.64 -4.17
C GLN A 297 -15.01 -3.61 -3.22
N GLN A 298 -15.52 -3.14 -2.09
CA GLN A 298 -16.32 -3.97 -1.17
C GLN A 298 -17.54 -4.54 -1.86
N ARG A 299 -18.32 -3.71 -2.56
CA ARG A 299 -19.51 -4.18 -3.32
C ARG A 299 -19.18 -5.19 -4.41
N VAL A 300 -18.05 -5.02 -5.11
CA VAL A 300 -17.61 -6.00 -6.13
C VAL A 300 -17.24 -7.33 -5.48
N THR A 301 -16.59 -7.32 -4.29
CA THR A 301 -16.27 -8.56 -3.56
C THR A 301 -17.53 -9.23 -3.00
N GLU A 302 -18.50 -8.47 -2.48
CA GLU A 302 -19.82 -8.99 -2.07
C GLU A 302 -20.56 -9.65 -3.25
N LEU A 303 -20.56 -8.99 -4.41
CA LEU A 303 -21.12 -9.55 -5.64
C LEU A 303 -20.40 -10.84 -6.06
N GLY A 304 -19.10 -10.95 -5.79
CA GLY A 304 -18.32 -12.18 -5.97
C GLY A 304 -18.84 -13.33 -5.11
N ILE A 305 -19.12 -13.08 -3.84
CA ILE A 305 -19.72 -14.06 -2.92
C ILE A 305 -21.11 -14.49 -3.43
N GLU A 306 -21.95 -13.55 -3.83
CA GLU A 306 -23.26 -13.85 -4.41
C GLU A 306 -23.16 -14.71 -5.68
N THR A 307 -22.17 -14.40 -6.53
CA THR A 307 -21.94 -15.14 -7.79
C THR A 307 -21.55 -16.59 -7.55
N LEU A 308 -20.76 -16.87 -6.51
CA LEU A 308 -20.31 -18.21 -6.15
C LEU A 308 -21.35 -18.96 -5.28
N GLY A 309 -22.26 -18.24 -4.61
CA GLY A 309 -23.27 -18.82 -3.73
C GLY A 309 -22.64 -19.65 -2.62
N SER A 310 -23.12 -20.89 -2.42
CA SER A 310 -22.60 -21.78 -1.35
C SER A 310 -21.13 -22.18 -1.57
N GLN A 311 -20.60 -22.11 -2.76
CA GLN A 311 -19.18 -22.40 -3.05
C GLN A 311 -18.27 -21.36 -2.43
N ALA A 312 -18.72 -20.14 -2.22
CA ALA A 312 -17.95 -19.08 -1.54
C ALA A 312 -17.67 -19.38 -0.05
N LEU A 313 -18.41 -20.31 0.57
CA LEU A 313 -18.26 -20.67 1.97
C LEU A 313 -17.15 -21.70 2.21
N VAL A 314 -16.65 -22.33 1.16
CA VAL A 314 -15.63 -23.38 1.26
C VAL A 314 -14.24 -22.75 1.24
N TRP A 315 -13.47 -22.95 2.32
CA TRP A 315 -12.07 -22.55 2.36
C TRP A 315 -11.22 -23.49 1.47
N GLN A 316 -10.53 -22.92 0.50
CA GLN A 316 -9.77 -23.67 -0.53
C GLN A 316 -8.32 -23.15 -0.58
N PRO A 317 -7.47 -23.43 0.42
CA PRO A 317 -6.11 -22.93 0.49
C PRO A 317 -5.25 -23.39 -0.70
N GLN A 318 -5.53 -24.58 -1.26
CA GLN A 318 -4.86 -25.09 -2.45
C GLN A 318 -5.04 -24.20 -3.68
N ALA A 319 -6.15 -23.48 -3.79
CA ALA A 319 -6.39 -22.55 -4.90
C ALA A 319 -5.51 -21.27 -4.80
N LEU A 320 -4.91 -20.99 -3.64
CA LEU A 320 -4.03 -19.85 -3.40
C LEU A 320 -2.57 -20.16 -3.80
N VAL A 321 -2.22 -21.44 -3.96
CA VAL A 321 -0.85 -21.85 -4.32
C VAL A 321 -0.67 -21.73 -5.84
N PRO A 322 0.47 -21.17 -6.33
CA PRO A 322 0.78 -21.15 -7.75
C PRO A 322 0.72 -22.58 -8.36
N GLY A 323 -0.07 -22.77 -9.42
CA GLY A 323 -0.30 -24.07 -10.03
C GLY A 323 -1.23 -25.02 -9.26
N GLY A 324 -1.86 -24.55 -8.17
CA GLY A 324 -2.93 -25.26 -7.49
C GLY A 324 -4.20 -25.36 -8.33
N ASP A 325 -5.07 -26.29 -7.96
CA ASP A 325 -6.36 -26.50 -8.66
C ASP A 325 -7.15 -25.18 -8.68
N GLU A 326 -7.75 -24.89 -9.82
CA GLU A 326 -8.65 -23.75 -9.91
C GLU A 326 -9.85 -23.95 -8.98
N ALA A 327 -10.15 -22.91 -8.21
CA ALA A 327 -11.43 -22.86 -7.52
C ALA A 327 -12.57 -22.91 -8.56
N PRO A 328 -13.69 -23.53 -8.23
CA PRO A 328 -14.81 -23.68 -9.14
C PRO A 328 -15.34 -22.38 -9.68
#